data_d9ba4d7aabaca0287968d35291fc0555
#
_entry.id   d9ba4d7aabaca0287968d35291fc0555
#
_cell.length_a   1.000
_cell.length_b   1.000
_cell.length_c   1.000
_cell.angle_alpha   90.00
_cell.angle_beta   90.00
_cell.angle_gamma   90.00
#
_symmetry.space_group_name_H-M   'P 1'
#
loop_
_entity.id
_entity.type
_entity.pdbx_description
1 polymer ?
#
loop_
_entity_poly.entity_id
_entity_poly.type
_entity_poly.pdbx_seq_one_letter_code
_entity_poly.pdbx_strand_id
1 'polypeptide(L)'
;MKPRLIQTFLPDGSLEGIKVVELSESSVKAFVVPRIKLNELRKRQEINQPSLYLLINSADNQLYIGESENFFHRVKNHDQSKDFWDLAIAIVSNTNSLEKSDIKYLESLAVEKAQKTAAMTVLNRTIPARNNVHEFKVHTLEKMLEDIAILTGGTLIAEE
;
A
#
# COMPACT_ATOMS: atom_id res chain seq x y z
N MET A 1 3.13 -14.79 -19.03
CA MET A 1 3.48 -13.60 -18.24
C MET A 1 4.89 -13.13 -18.58
N LYS A 2 5.09 -11.83 -18.67
CA LYS A 2 6.43 -11.28 -18.90
C LYS A 2 7.27 -11.35 -17.63
N PRO A 3 8.56 -11.66 -17.75
CA PRO A 3 9.46 -11.52 -16.60
C PRO A 3 9.49 -10.07 -16.09
N ARG A 4 9.56 -9.92 -14.79
CA ARG A 4 9.63 -8.60 -14.14
C ARG A 4 10.73 -8.62 -13.08
N LEU A 5 11.33 -7.47 -12.86
CA LEU A 5 12.38 -7.31 -11.86
C LEU A 5 11.81 -6.58 -10.65
N ILE A 6 12.01 -7.16 -9.47
CA ILE A 6 11.73 -6.49 -8.20
C ILE A 6 13.06 -6.11 -7.57
N GLN A 7 13.20 -4.86 -7.16
CA GLN A 7 14.36 -4.36 -6.44
C GLN A 7 13.95 -3.89 -5.05
N THR A 8 14.72 -4.27 -4.05
CA THR A 8 14.49 -3.82 -2.67
C THR A 8 15.70 -3.03 -2.22
N PHE A 9 15.47 -1.76 -1.89
CA PHE A 9 16.49 -0.91 -1.30
C PHE A 9 16.34 -0.92 0.22
N LEU A 10 17.48 -1.07 0.90
CA LEU A 10 17.54 -1.12 2.36
C LEU A 10 18.23 0.15 2.87
N PRO A 11 17.48 1.21 3.20
CA PRO A 11 18.08 2.48 3.65
C PRO A 11 19.02 2.34 4.84
N ASP A 12 18.72 1.40 5.76
CA ASP A 12 19.52 1.16 6.96
C ASP A 12 20.52 0.03 6.77
N GLY A 13 20.56 -0.60 5.59
CA GLY A 13 21.37 -1.77 5.35
C GLY A 13 20.88 -3.03 6.06
N SER A 14 19.67 -3.01 6.63
CA SER A 14 19.13 -4.13 7.40
C SER A 14 17.81 -4.62 6.82
N LEU A 15 17.62 -5.91 6.80
CA LEU A 15 16.34 -6.52 6.40
C LEU A 15 15.23 -6.25 7.42
N GLU A 16 15.57 -5.84 8.63
CA GLU A 16 14.62 -5.56 9.71
C GLU A 16 14.17 -4.10 9.75
N GLY A 17 14.80 -3.24 8.92
CA GLY A 17 14.45 -1.82 8.82
C GLY A 17 13.38 -1.54 7.78
N ILE A 18 13.26 -0.25 7.42
CA ILE A 18 12.40 0.18 6.34
C ILE A 18 12.96 -0.37 5.02
N LYS A 19 12.06 -0.81 4.15
CA LYS A 19 12.41 -1.27 2.80
C LYS A 19 11.68 -0.43 1.78
N VAL A 20 12.34 -0.11 0.68
CA VAL A 20 11.70 0.50 -0.49
C VAL A 20 11.71 -0.53 -1.61
N VAL A 21 10.54 -0.94 -2.04
CA VAL A 21 10.39 -2.00 -3.04
C VAL A 21 9.90 -1.39 -4.34
N GLU A 22 10.63 -1.63 -5.40
CA GLU A 22 10.29 -1.15 -6.74
C GLU A 22 10.10 -2.34 -7.68
N LEU A 23 9.17 -2.17 -8.62
CA LEU A 23 8.88 -3.14 -9.66
C LEU A 23 9.21 -2.51 -11.01
N SER A 24 9.95 -3.22 -11.86
CA SER A 24 10.29 -2.73 -13.19
C SER A 24 9.03 -2.37 -13.98
N GLU A 25 9.09 -1.26 -14.72
CA GLU A 25 8.00 -0.75 -15.54
C GLU A 25 6.74 -0.37 -14.77
N SER A 26 6.83 -0.23 -13.43
CA SER A 26 5.71 0.25 -12.62
C SER A 26 5.87 1.72 -12.30
N SER A 27 4.75 2.42 -12.25
CA SER A 27 4.69 3.83 -11.85
C SER A 27 4.56 4.03 -10.34
N VAL A 28 4.44 2.95 -9.59
CA VAL A 28 4.28 2.98 -8.13
C VAL A 28 5.38 2.17 -7.46
N LYS A 29 5.63 2.51 -6.19
CA LYS A 29 6.57 1.79 -5.33
C LYS A 29 5.99 1.63 -3.94
N ALA A 30 6.55 0.70 -3.17
CA ALA A 30 6.09 0.40 -1.83
C ALA A 30 7.16 0.74 -0.79
N PHE A 31 6.74 1.40 0.29
CA PHE A 31 7.54 1.52 1.50
C PHE A 31 7.02 0.50 2.51
N VAL A 32 7.87 -0.41 2.90
CA VAL A 32 7.54 -1.45 3.90
C VAL A 32 8.14 -1.01 5.23
N VAL A 33 7.28 -0.74 6.21
CA VAL A 33 7.66 -0.06 7.44
C VAL A 33 7.26 -0.89 8.65
N PRO A 34 8.21 -1.52 9.35
CA PRO A 34 7.93 -2.10 10.65
C PRO A 34 7.42 -1.00 11.61
N ARG A 35 6.41 -1.33 12.41
CA ARG A 35 5.82 -0.36 13.33
C ARG A 35 6.84 0.31 14.23
N ILE A 36 7.82 -0.46 14.73
CA ILE A 36 8.87 0.07 15.61
C ILE A 36 9.80 1.07 14.90
N LYS A 37 9.77 1.10 13.55
CA LYS A 37 10.59 2.01 12.74
C LYS A 37 9.80 3.19 12.16
N LEU A 38 8.56 3.36 12.56
CA LEU A 38 7.66 4.37 12.00
C LEU A 38 8.25 5.79 12.04
N ASN A 39 8.90 6.15 13.14
CA ASN A 39 9.47 7.51 13.30
C ASN A 39 10.60 7.80 12.31
N GLU A 40 11.26 6.79 11.76
CA GLU A 40 12.32 6.98 10.78
C GLU A 40 11.80 7.46 9.43
N LEU A 41 10.51 7.30 9.16
CA LEU A 41 9.87 7.82 7.95
C LEU A 41 9.92 9.34 7.83
N ARG A 42 10.11 10.07 8.92
CA ARG A 42 10.20 11.53 8.88
C ARG A 42 11.27 12.02 7.91
N LYS A 43 12.30 11.21 7.69
CA LYS A 43 13.40 11.54 6.79
C LYS A 43 13.07 11.33 5.32
N ARG A 44 11.90 10.73 5.02
CA ARG A 44 11.48 10.35 3.67
C ARG A 44 10.34 11.24 3.21
N GLN A 45 10.67 12.37 2.58
CA GLN A 45 9.66 13.32 2.11
C GLN A 45 8.80 12.77 0.97
N GLU A 46 9.30 11.79 0.25
CA GLU A 46 8.60 11.18 -0.88
C GLU A 46 7.28 10.49 -0.48
N ILE A 47 7.07 10.18 0.80
CA ILE A 47 5.81 9.64 1.29
C ILE A 47 4.78 10.72 1.62
N ASN A 48 5.13 11.99 1.54
CA ASN A 48 4.23 13.13 1.77
C ASN A 48 3.45 13.43 0.50
N GLN A 49 2.69 12.46 0.04
CA GLN A 49 1.86 12.53 -1.15
C GLN A 49 0.67 11.58 -0.99
N PRO A 50 -0.36 11.68 -1.83
CA PRO A 50 -1.46 10.73 -1.79
C PRO A 50 -0.96 9.29 -1.89
N SER A 51 -1.39 8.46 -0.97
CA SER A 51 -0.94 7.09 -0.86
C SER A 51 -2.07 6.13 -0.48
N LEU A 52 -1.96 4.92 -1.00
CA LEU A 52 -2.70 3.78 -0.50
C LEU A 52 -1.83 3.12 0.57
N TYR A 53 -2.40 2.70 1.69
CA TYR A 53 -1.62 2.03 2.70
C TYR A 53 -2.32 0.78 3.23
N LEU A 54 -1.49 -0.15 3.71
CA LEU A 54 -1.91 -1.39 4.34
C LEU A 54 -1.34 -1.44 5.73
N LEU A 55 -2.17 -1.78 6.71
CA LEU A 55 -1.73 -2.12 8.06
C LEU A 55 -1.91 -3.62 8.24
N ILE A 56 -0.86 -4.30 8.66
CA ILE A 56 -0.81 -5.77 8.69
C ILE A 56 -0.45 -6.24 10.09
N ASN A 57 -1.18 -7.25 10.57
CA ASN A 57 -0.74 -8.09 11.68
C ASN A 57 -0.22 -9.39 11.08
N SER A 58 1.10 -9.59 11.12
CA SER A 58 1.76 -10.73 10.49
C SER A 58 1.43 -12.04 11.20
N ALA A 59 1.30 -12.01 12.54
CA ALA A 59 1.04 -13.21 13.33
C ALA A 59 -0.39 -13.72 13.14
N ASP A 60 -1.37 -12.81 13.14
CA ASP A 60 -2.80 -13.16 13.05
C ASP A 60 -3.34 -13.06 11.63
N ASN A 61 -2.50 -12.71 10.67
CA ASN A 61 -2.87 -12.61 9.26
C ASN A 61 -4.05 -11.65 9.03
N GLN A 62 -3.98 -10.47 9.65
CA GLN A 62 -5.01 -9.43 9.55
C GLN A 62 -4.54 -8.27 8.70
N LEU A 63 -5.45 -7.64 7.98
CA LEU A 63 -5.18 -6.57 7.05
C LEU A 63 -6.22 -5.46 7.17
N TYR A 64 -5.75 -4.21 7.23
CA TYR A 64 -6.58 -3.03 7.07
C TYR A 64 -6.01 -2.19 5.93
N ILE A 65 -6.88 -1.72 5.03
CA ILE A 65 -6.51 -0.91 3.87
C ILE A 65 -7.10 0.49 4.03
N GLY A 66 -6.29 1.51 3.77
CA GLY A 66 -6.74 2.90 3.83
C GLY A 66 -6.05 3.76 2.79
N GLU A 67 -6.49 5.02 2.73
CA GLU A 67 -5.88 6.02 1.87
C GLU A 67 -5.55 7.27 2.69
N SER A 68 -4.57 8.03 2.25
CA SER A 68 -4.16 9.23 2.94
C SER A 68 -3.45 10.20 2.00
N GLU A 69 -3.60 11.49 2.26
CA GLU A 69 -2.78 12.52 1.60
C GLU A 69 -1.41 12.67 2.27
N ASN A 70 -1.28 12.20 3.50
CA ASN A 70 -0.01 12.15 4.24
C ASN A 70 0.05 10.87 5.05
N PHE A 71 0.80 9.90 4.56
CA PHE A 71 0.90 8.57 5.15
C PHE A 71 1.44 8.62 6.59
N PHE A 72 2.53 9.35 6.81
CA PHE A 72 3.16 9.39 8.14
C PHE A 72 2.18 9.90 9.20
N HIS A 73 1.48 10.98 8.91
CA HIS A 73 0.50 11.56 9.83
C HIS A 73 -0.64 10.59 10.12
N ARG A 74 -1.16 9.96 9.10
CA ARG A 74 -2.30 9.05 9.24
C ARG A 74 -1.92 7.81 10.05
N VAL A 75 -0.77 7.22 9.76
CA VAL A 75 -0.34 5.98 10.42
C VAL A 75 0.09 6.27 11.86
N LYS A 76 0.65 7.44 12.13
CA LYS A 76 0.94 7.85 13.49
C LYS A 76 -0.33 7.97 14.35
N ASN A 77 -1.43 8.44 13.77
CA ASN A 77 -2.73 8.44 14.44
C ASN A 77 -3.22 7.00 14.66
N HIS A 78 -3.02 6.10 13.72
CA HIS A 78 -3.34 4.69 13.88
C HIS A 78 -2.46 3.99 14.92
N ASP A 79 -1.24 4.45 15.11
CA ASP A 79 -0.37 3.94 16.17
C ASP A 79 -0.98 4.17 17.55
N GLN A 80 -1.76 5.24 17.70
CA GLN A 80 -2.43 5.58 18.95
C GLN A 80 -3.80 4.93 19.11
N SER A 81 -4.53 4.70 18.00
CA SER A 81 -5.93 4.28 18.02
C SER A 81 -6.18 2.87 17.53
N LYS A 82 -5.30 2.31 16.70
CA LYS A 82 -5.38 0.93 16.18
C LYS A 82 -4.13 0.18 16.58
N ASP A 83 -4.29 -0.83 17.41
CA ASP A 83 -3.19 -1.52 18.07
C ASP A 83 -2.85 -2.90 17.47
N PHE A 84 -3.58 -3.32 16.45
CA PHE A 84 -3.47 -4.68 15.94
C PHE A 84 -2.22 -4.92 15.06
N TRP A 85 -1.65 -3.89 14.44
CA TRP A 85 -0.68 -4.04 13.35
C TRP A 85 0.77 -3.97 13.83
N ASP A 86 1.64 -4.68 13.12
CA ASP A 86 3.09 -4.66 13.33
C ASP A 86 3.86 -4.17 12.10
N LEU A 87 3.20 -4.12 10.94
CA LEU A 87 3.81 -3.75 9.66
C LEU A 87 2.88 -2.83 8.90
N ALA A 88 3.42 -1.76 8.32
CA ALA A 88 2.69 -0.89 7.41
C ALA A 88 3.35 -0.91 6.04
N ILE A 89 2.54 -0.85 4.98
CA ILE A 89 3.02 -0.71 3.61
C ILE A 89 2.35 0.53 3.03
N ALA A 90 3.16 1.47 2.53
CA ALA A 90 2.65 2.64 1.82
C ALA A 90 2.95 2.50 0.33
N ILE A 91 1.95 2.70 -0.50
CA ILE A 91 2.08 2.70 -1.96
C ILE A 91 2.00 4.14 -2.43
N VAL A 92 3.05 4.59 -3.09
CA VAL A 92 3.16 5.96 -3.60
C VAL A 92 3.54 5.95 -5.08
N SER A 93 3.23 7.04 -5.77
CA SER A 93 3.65 7.24 -7.15
C SER A 93 5.14 7.60 -7.21
N ASN A 94 5.85 7.06 -8.20
CA ASN A 94 7.25 7.43 -8.45
C ASN A 94 7.42 8.87 -8.87
N THR A 95 6.37 9.49 -9.41
CA THR A 95 6.41 10.84 -10.00
C THR A 95 5.47 11.82 -9.29
N ASN A 96 4.90 11.42 -8.15
CA ASN A 96 3.90 12.23 -7.43
C ASN A 96 2.71 12.62 -8.34
N SER A 97 2.26 11.67 -9.17
CA SER A 97 1.22 11.92 -10.16
C SER A 97 -0.17 11.43 -9.75
N LEU A 98 -0.30 10.75 -8.61
CA LEU A 98 -1.59 10.28 -8.11
C LEU A 98 -2.28 11.39 -7.33
N GLU A 99 -3.54 11.65 -7.71
CA GLU A 99 -4.40 12.60 -7.02
C GLU A 99 -5.23 11.88 -5.96
N LYS A 100 -5.87 12.65 -5.08
CA LYS A 100 -6.73 12.10 -4.03
C LYS A 100 -7.84 11.22 -4.59
N SER A 101 -8.45 11.62 -5.70
CA SER A 101 -9.51 10.84 -6.35
C SER A 101 -8.99 9.51 -6.88
N ASP A 102 -7.76 9.46 -7.39
CA ASP A 102 -7.13 8.24 -7.86
C ASP A 102 -6.89 7.27 -6.71
N ILE A 103 -6.39 7.76 -5.59
CA ILE A 103 -6.11 6.95 -4.42
C ILE A 103 -7.39 6.41 -3.79
N LYS A 104 -8.46 7.20 -3.76
CA LYS A 104 -9.76 6.72 -3.28
C LYS A 104 -10.31 5.61 -4.17
N TYR A 105 -10.16 5.72 -5.47
CA TYR A 105 -10.56 4.68 -6.40
C TYR A 105 -9.77 3.39 -6.16
N LEU A 106 -8.45 3.51 -6.00
CA LEU A 106 -7.58 2.38 -5.69
C LEU A 106 -7.95 1.73 -4.35
N GLU A 107 -8.28 2.51 -3.33
CA GLU A 107 -8.70 1.98 -2.04
C GLU A 107 -9.94 1.10 -2.20
N SER A 108 -10.96 1.59 -2.90
CA SER A 108 -12.18 0.82 -3.16
C SER A 108 -11.90 -0.49 -3.87
N LEU A 109 -11.10 -0.44 -4.93
CA LEU A 109 -10.69 -1.64 -5.67
C LEU A 109 -9.90 -2.62 -4.79
N ALA A 110 -8.97 -2.10 -4.00
CA ALA A 110 -8.10 -2.93 -3.17
C ALA A 110 -8.87 -3.63 -2.06
N VAL A 111 -9.78 -2.93 -1.38
CA VAL A 111 -10.63 -3.52 -0.34
C VAL A 111 -11.51 -4.62 -0.93
N GLU A 112 -12.14 -4.35 -2.07
CA GLU A 112 -12.98 -5.33 -2.75
C GLU A 112 -12.20 -6.58 -3.12
N LYS A 113 -11.03 -6.41 -3.73
CA LYS A 113 -10.16 -7.53 -4.11
C LYS A 113 -9.70 -8.33 -2.90
N ALA A 114 -9.25 -7.66 -1.84
CA ALA A 114 -8.77 -8.30 -0.64
C ALA A 114 -9.86 -9.14 0.03
N GLN A 115 -11.09 -8.62 0.08
CA GLN A 115 -12.23 -9.37 0.64
C GLN A 115 -12.58 -10.60 -0.20
N LYS A 116 -12.52 -10.48 -1.52
CA LYS A 116 -12.83 -11.60 -2.43
C LYS A 116 -11.79 -12.71 -2.38
N THR A 117 -10.52 -12.36 -2.32
CA THR A 117 -9.44 -13.37 -2.30
C THR A 117 -9.29 -14.05 -0.95
N ALA A 118 -9.67 -13.36 0.13
CA ALA A 118 -9.60 -13.87 1.50
C ALA A 118 -8.23 -14.43 1.88
N ALA A 119 -7.15 -13.92 1.26
CA ALA A 119 -5.78 -14.32 1.61
C ALA A 119 -5.43 -13.94 3.04
N MET A 120 -6.01 -12.83 3.52
CA MET A 120 -5.90 -12.35 4.89
C MET A 120 -7.29 -12.00 5.41
N THR A 121 -7.42 -11.91 6.73
CA THR A 121 -8.65 -11.39 7.35
C THR A 121 -8.66 -9.87 7.21
N VAL A 122 -9.57 -9.36 6.38
CA VAL A 122 -9.71 -7.93 6.10
C VAL A 122 -10.55 -7.28 7.19
N LEU A 123 -9.99 -6.31 7.90
CA LEU A 123 -10.64 -5.64 9.02
C LEU A 123 -11.54 -4.48 8.59
N ASN A 124 -11.49 -4.07 7.32
CA ASN A 124 -12.40 -3.05 6.79
C ASN A 124 -13.83 -3.58 6.86
N ARG A 125 -14.71 -2.81 7.50
CA ARG A 125 -16.12 -3.23 7.69
C ARG A 125 -16.94 -3.08 6.43
N THR A 126 -16.61 -2.08 5.60
CA THR A 126 -17.33 -1.78 4.38
C THR A 126 -16.36 -1.57 3.23
N ILE A 127 -16.83 -1.84 2.01
CA ILE A 127 -16.11 -1.46 0.80
C ILE A 127 -16.44 0.01 0.53
N PRO A 128 -15.45 0.91 0.48
CA PRO A 128 -15.73 2.32 0.16
C PRO A 128 -16.42 2.43 -1.20
N ALA A 129 -17.37 3.34 -1.31
CA ALA A 129 -18.03 3.60 -2.57
C ALA A 129 -17.01 4.03 -3.63
N ARG A 130 -17.17 3.49 -4.85
CA ARG A 130 -16.27 3.82 -5.95
C ARG A 130 -16.62 5.20 -6.49
N ASN A 131 -15.66 6.13 -6.41
CA ASN A 131 -15.85 7.46 -6.97
C ASN A 131 -15.65 7.47 -8.48
N ASN A 132 -16.13 8.52 -9.13
CA ASN A 132 -15.95 8.70 -10.56
C ASN A 132 -14.54 9.16 -10.86
N VAL A 133 -13.87 8.46 -11.78
CA VAL A 133 -12.61 8.89 -12.38
C VAL A 133 -12.78 8.86 -13.90
N HIS A 134 -11.94 9.60 -14.61
CA HIS A 134 -11.99 9.60 -16.07
C HIS A 134 -11.76 8.18 -16.61
N GLU A 135 -12.52 7.79 -17.65
CA GLU A 135 -12.46 6.42 -18.17
C GLU A 135 -11.05 5.97 -18.57
N PHE A 136 -10.19 6.89 -19.03
CA PHE A 136 -8.80 6.56 -19.37
C PHE A 136 -7.99 6.19 -18.12
N LYS A 137 -8.32 6.75 -16.97
CA LYS A 137 -7.66 6.44 -15.71
C LYS A 137 -8.07 5.07 -15.15
N VAL A 138 -9.26 4.59 -15.47
CA VAL A 138 -9.75 3.30 -14.95
C VAL A 138 -8.76 2.19 -15.26
N HIS A 139 -8.34 2.06 -16.52
CA HIS A 139 -7.40 1.03 -16.93
C HIS A 139 -6.03 1.20 -16.27
N THR A 140 -5.57 2.44 -16.16
CA THR A 140 -4.29 2.75 -15.49
C THR A 140 -4.33 2.34 -14.03
N LEU A 141 -5.42 2.67 -13.33
CA LEU A 141 -5.57 2.35 -11.91
C LEU A 141 -5.74 0.84 -11.68
N GLU A 142 -6.46 0.16 -12.56
CA GLU A 142 -6.57 -1.30 -12.50
C GLU A 142 -5.21 -1.98 -12.69
N LYS A 143 -4.39 -1.48 -13.62
CA LYS A 143 -3.03 -1.98 -13.80
C LYS A 143 -2.16 -1.69 -12.57
N MET A 144 -2.30 -0.51 -11.98
CA MET A 144 -1.60 -0.19 -10.73
C MET A 144 -1.96 -1.18 -9.62
N LEU A 145 -3.22 -1.59 -9.53
CA LEU A 145 -3.62 -2.57 -8.52
C LEU A 145 -2.93 -3.91 -8.73
N GLU A 146 -2.75 -4.34 -9.97
CA GLU A 146 -1.97 -5.55 -10.28
C GLU A 146 -0.51 -5.40 -9.81
N ASP A 147 0.10 -4.26 -10.08
CA ASP A 147 1.46 -3.96 -9.62
C ASP A 147 1.55 -3.94 -8.09
N ILE A 148 0.56 -3.34 -7.43
CA ILE A 148 0.47 -3.28 -5.97
C ILE A 148 0.39 -4.70 -5.38
N ALA A 149 -0.37 -5.57 -6.00
CA ALA A 149 -0.47 -6.96 -5.56
C ALA A 149 0.90 -7.66 -5.57
N ILE A 150 1.69 -7.43 -6.62
CA ILE A 150 3.05 -7.98 -6.72
C ILE A 150 3.95 -7.33 -5.65
N LEU A 151 3.91 -6.01 -5.51
CA LEU A 151 4.74 -5.28 -4.56
C LEU A 151 4.45 -5.67 -3.10
N THR A 152 3.23 -6.06 -2.81
CA THR A 152 2.81 -6.46 -1.46
C THR A 152 2.92 -7.97 -1.21
N GLY A 153 3.55 -8.70 -2.14
CA GLY A 153 3.82 -10.13 -1.97
C GLY A 153 2.58 -11.00 -1.83
N GLY A 154 1.52 -10.69 -2.58
CA GLY A 154 0.29 -11.47 -2.56
C GLY A 154 -0.64 -11.18 -1.39
N THR A 155 -0.36 -10.14 -0.60
CA THR A 155 -1.19 -9.75 0.55
C THR A 155 -2.62 -9.40 0.15
N LEU A 156 -2.80 -8.76 -1.01
CA LEU A 156 -4.12 -8.36 -1.51
C LEU A 156 -4.75 -9.43 -2.38
N ILE A 157 -3.94 -10.13 -3.17
CA ILE A 157 -4.40 -11.13 -4.14
C ILE A 157 -3.60 -12.39 -3.91
N ALA A 158 -4.29 -13.53 -3.72
CA ALA A 158 -3.62 -14.82 -3.62
C ALA A 158 -2.95 -15.13 -4.98
N GLU A 159 -1.73 -15.63 -4.94
CA GLU A 159 -1.08 -16.14 -6.14
C GLU A 159 -1.81 -17.38 -6.64
N GLU A 160 -2.09 -17.38 -7.91
CA GLU A 160 -2.62 -18.56 -8.58
C GLU A 160 -1.47 -19.49 -8.99
#